data_4b133601f561bf6713a6b84c90de72e4
#
_entry.id   4b133601f561bf6713a6b84c90de72e4
#
_cell.length_a   1.000
_cell.length_b   1.000
_cell.length_c   1.000
_cell.angle_alpha   90.00
_cell.angle_beta   90.00
_cell.angle_gamma   90.00
#
_symmetry.space_group_name_H-M   'P 1'
#
loop_
_entity.id
_entity.type
_entity.pdbx_description
1 polymer ?
#
loop_
_entity_poly.entity_id
_entity_poly.type
_entity_poly.pdbx_seq_one_letter_code
_entity_poly.pdbx_strand_id
1 'polypeptide(L)'
;MRAGSKIYLILVFSFLISSCSLLKLPGKILKLPLNIKRSITKKPNANSNQYEKFIKNFSYEERKKWYIKTYSELAIQQMKKYKIPASIILAQGMVESASGSSNLALKSNNHFGIKCHQEWRGKRVYHDDDEKGDCFRKYNSPIESSKDHSEF
;
A
#
# COMPACT_ATOMS: atom_id res chain seq x y z
N MET A 1 -2.48 15.88 59.23
CA MET A 1 -2.83 14.56 58.66
C MET A 1 -3.14 14.69 57.18
N ARG A 2 -2.21 14.41 56.28
CA ARG A 2 -2.37 14.22 54.84
C ARG A 2 -1.02 13.91 54.19
N ALA A 3 -0.44 12.75 54.54
CA ALA A 3 0.81 12.28 53.94
C ALA A 3 0.61 11.00 53.06
N GLY A 4 -0.59 10.48 52.96
CA GLY A 4 -0.85 9.22 52.25
C GLY A 4 -1.14 9.30 50.73
N SER A 5 -1.46 10.52 50.24
CA SER A 5 -1.97 10.64 48.84
C SER A 5 -0.86 10.83 47.79
N LYS A 6 0.34 11.27 48.20
CA LYS A 6 1.43 11.53 47.24
C LYS A 6 2.26 10.29 46.89
N ILE A 7 2.26 9.27 47.74
CA ILE A 7 3.01 8.03 47.50
C ILE A 7 2.27 7.13 46.51
N TYR A 8 0.93 7.15 46.51
CA TYR A 8 0.14 6.36 45.56
C TYR A 8 0.24 6.87 44.11
N LEU A 9 0.42 8.17 43.94
CA LEU A 9 0.55 8.75 42.60
C LEU A 9 1.90 8.42 41.95
N ILE A 10 2.95 8.25 42.75
CA ILE A 10 4.30 7.89 42.23
C ILE A 10 4.37 6.41 41.85
N LEU A 11 3.67 5.53 42.55
CA LEU A 11 3.65 4.09 42.23
C LEU A 11 2.80 3.77 41.01
N VAL A 12 1.74 4.53 40.72
CA VAL A 12 0.94 4.35 39.53
C VAL A 12 1.68 4.86 38.28
N PHE A 13 2.50 5.90 38.41
CA PHE A 13 3.28 6.43 37.28
C PHE A 13 4.48 5.54 36.91
N SER A 14 5.08 4.83 37.90
CA SER A 14 6.17 3.88 37.59
C SER A 14 5.71 2.58 36.92
N PHE A 15 4.42 2.21 37.05
CA PHE A 15 3.89 1.03 36.36
C PHE A 15 3.54 1.27 34.91
N LEU A 16 3.28 2.52 34.50
CA LEU A 16 2.96 2.89 33.12
C LEU A 16 4.19 3.01 32.20
N ILE A 17 5.38 3.11 32.77
CA ILE A 17 6.64 3.23 32.00
C ILE A 17 7.24 1.84 31.70
N SER A 18 6.83 0.80 32.44
CA SER A 18 7.38 -0.56 32.29
C SER A 18 6.73 -1.40 31.17
N SER A 19 5.65 -0.92 30.56
CA SER A 19 4.93 -1.68 29.51
C SER A 19 5.35 -1.34 28.08
N CYS A 20 6.33 -0.46 27.88
CA CYS A 20 6.77 -0.04 26.54
C CYS A 20 8.10 -0.66 26.09
N SER A 21 8.58 -1.72 26.76
CA SER A 21 9.89 -2.32 26.47
C SER A 21 9.82 -3.77 25.96
N LEU A 22 8.77 -4.17 25.25
CA LEU A 22 8.70 -5.52 24.69
C LEU A 22 8.08 -5.54 23.30
N LEU A 23 8.76 -4.88 22.34
CA LEU A 23 8.67 -5.28 20.94
C LEU A 23 10.05 -5.06 20.28
N LYS A 24 11.09 -5.64 20.87
CA LYS A 24 12.27 -6.03 20.10
C LYS A 24 11.88 -7.24 19.27
N LEU A 25 11.23 -6.99 18.13
CA LEU A 25 11.16 -7.99 17.07
C LEU A 25 12.59 -8.35 16.70
N PRO A 26 12.96 -9.66 16.73
CA PRO A 26 14.28 -10.08 16.29
C PRO A 26 14.46 -9.65 14.85
N GLY A 27 15.49 -8.86 14.59
CA GLY A 27 15.87 -8.36 13.26
C GLY A 27 16.33 -9.47 12.31
N LYS A 28 15.45 -10.41 12.03
CA LYS A 28 15.54 -11.20 10.81
C LYS A 28 14.86 -10.38 9.72
N ILE A 29 15.64 -9.47 9.12
CA ILE A 29 15.35 -8.97 7.78
C ILE A 29 15.21 -10.23 6.93
N LEU A 30 13.96 -10.63 6.68
CA LEU A 30 13.65 -11.70 5.76
C LEU A 30 14.16 -11.21 4.40
N LYS A 31 15.37 -11.66 4.03
CA LYS A 31 15.92 -11.43 2.69
C LYS A 31 14.91 -12.05 1.74
N LEU A 32 14.06 -11.22 1.14
CA LEU A 32 13.12 -11.66 0.11
C LEU A 32 13.93 -12.40 -0.96
N PRO A 33 13.53 -13.60 -1.37
CA PRO A 33 14.21 -14.32 -2.44
C PRO A 33 14.32 -13.40 -3.67
N LEU A 34 15.48 -13.40 -4.32
CA LEU A 34 15.76 -12.62 -5.54
C LEU A 34 14.70 -12.77 -6.64
N ASN A 35 13.96 -13.88 -6.63
CA ASN A 35 12.84 -14.15 -7.54
C ASN A 35 11.68 -13.17 -7.41
N ILE A 36 11.42 -12.62 -6.20
CA ILE A 36 10.32 -11.66 -5.99
C ILE A 36 10.73 -10.28 -6.50
N LYS A 37 11.99 -9.87 -6.30
CA LYS A 37 12.52 -8.64 -6.95
C LYS A 37 12.37 -8.70 -8.47
N ARG A 38 12.58 -9.86 -9.07
CA ARG A 38 12.49 -10.08 -10.51
C ARG A 38 11.04 -10.09 -11.02
N SER A 39 10.06 -10.47 -10.17
CA SER A 39 8.63 -10.41 -10.50
C SER A 39 8.07 -8.99 -10.47
N ILE A 40 8.55 -8.14 -9.55
CA ILE A 40 8.09 -6.74 -9.41
C ILE A 40 8.70 -5.86 -10.51
N THR A 41 9.95 -6.14 -10.93
CA THR A 41 10.67 -5.36 -11.94
C THR A 41 10.50 -5.86 -13.37
N LYS A 42 10.08 -7.11 -13.56
CA LYS A 42 9.66 -7.58 -14.87
C LYS A 42 8.33 -6.93 -15.20
N LYS A 43 8.31 -6.06 -16.23
CA LYS A 43 7.07 -5.75 -16.95
C LYS A 43 6.24 -7.01 -17.00
N PRO A 44 4.96 -7.00 -16.59
CA PRO A 44 4.05 -8.07 -16.95
C PRO A 44 3.79 -7.98 -18.46
N ASN A 45 4.75 -8.46 -19.26
CA ASN A 45 4.50 -8.88 -20.63
C ASN A 45 3.85 -10.29 -20.64
N ALA A 46 3.46 -10.78 -19.49
CA ALA A 46 2.54 -11.88 -19.37
C ALA A 46 1.16 -11.30 -19.63
N ASN A 47 0.63 -11.58 -20.81
CA ASN A 47 -0.74 -11.56 -21.23
C ASN A 47 -1.68 -10.96 -20.16
N SER A 48 -2.11 -9.71 -20.33
CA SER A 48 -2.98 -8.99 -19.37
C SER A 48 -4.17 -9.86 -18.93
N ASN A 49 -4.66 -10.70 -19.81
CA ASN A 49 -5.73 -11.68 -19.58
C ASN A 49 -5.34 -12.77 -18.56
N GLN A 50 -4.08 -13.19 -18.51
CA GLN A 50 -3.62 -14.21 -17.56
C GLN A 50 -3.51 -13.65 -16.14
N TYR A 51 -3.01 -12.41 -16.00
CA TYR A 51 -2.96 -11.74 -14.70
C TYR A 51 -4.37 -11.44 -14.17
N GLU A 52 -5.25 -10.94 -15.02
CA GLU A 52 -6.65 -10.68 -14.68
C GLU A 52 -7.36 -11.95 -14.22
N LYS A 53 -7.22 -13.05 -14.96
CA LYS A 53 -7.77 -14.36 -14.57
C LYS A 53 -7.19 -14.84 -13.24
N PHE A 54 -5.89 -14.68 -13.01
CA PHE A 54 -5.21 -15.08 -11.79
C PHE A 54 -5.76 -14.31 -10.58
N ILE A 55 -5.81 -12.98 -10.64
CA ILE A 55 -6.22 -12.16 -9.50
C ILE A 55 -7.72 -12.25 -9.20
N LYS A 56 -8.56 -12.46 -10.22
CA LYS A 56 -10.02 -12.63 -10.07
C LYS A 56 -10.39 -13.98 -9.43
N ASN A 57 -9.54 -15.00 -9.53
CA ASN A 57 -9.77 -16.30 -8.91
C ASN A 57 -9.49 -16.29 -7.39
N PHE A 58 -8.83 -15.27 -6.85
CA PHE A 58 -8.59 -15.17 -5.42
C PHE A 58 -9.85 -14.71 -4.68
N SER A 59 -10.07 -15.29 -3.49
CA SER A 59 -10.99 -14.72 -2.50
C SER A 59 -10.52 -13.31 -2.08
N TYR A 60 -11.39 -12.57 -1.45
CA TYR A 60 -11.06 -11.24 -0.92
C TYR A 60 -9.83 -11.26 0.01
N GLU A 61 -9.78 -12.23 0.94
CA GLU A 61 -8.68 -12.36 1.90
C GLU A 61 -7.36 -12.78 1.22
N GLU A 62 -7.42 -13.64 0.22
CA GLU A 62 -6.23 -14.02 -0.55
C GLU A 62 -5.68 -12.86 -1.35
N ARG A 63 -6.55 -12.03 -1.97
CA ARG A 63 -6.13 -10.82 -2.67
C ARG A 63 -5.44 -9.82 -1.75
N LYS A 64 -5.98 -9.60 -0.53
CA LYS A 64 -5.33 -8.71 0.46
C LYS A 64 -3.94 -9.22 0.84
N LYS A 65 -3.82 -10.49 1.18
CA LYS A 65 -2.53 -11.11 1.53
C LYS A 65 -1.53 -11.01 0.39
N TRP A 66 -2.00 -11.29 -0.82
CA TRP A 66 -1.18 -11.18 -2.03
C TRP A 66 -0.74 -9.74 -2.27
N TYR A 67 -1.62 -8.77 -2.14
CA TYR A 67 -1.33 -7.35 -2.34
C TYR A 67 -0.27 -6.85 -1.35
N ILE A 68 -0.46 -7.14 -0.07
CA ILE A 68 0.51 -6.79 0.97
C ILE A 68 1.87 -7.43 0.67
N LYS A 69 1.91 -8.73 0.38
CA LYS A 69 3.14 -9.44 0.06
C LYS A 69 3.85 -8.84 -1.16
N THR A 70 3.10 -8.41 -2.16
CA THR A 70 3.64 -7.90 -3.42
C THR A 70 4.18 -6.48 -3.29
N TYR A 71 3.48 -5.61 -2.55
CA TYR A 71 3.76 -4.17 -2.54
C TYR A 71 4.36 -3.64 -1.23
N SER A 72 4.55 -4.47 -0.18
CA SER A 72 5.09 -4.01 1.10
C SER A 72 6.47 -3.37 0.99
N GLU A 73 7.38 -3.97 0.23
CA GLU A 73 8.72 -3.41 0.04
C GLU A 73 8.67 -2.05 -0.66
N LEU A 74 7.84 -1.90 -1.68
CA LEU A 74 7.60 -0.63 -2.35
C LEU A 74 7.05 0.42 -1.38
N ALA A 75 6.03 0.06 -0.59
CA ALA A 75 5.45 0.97 0.40
C ALA A 75 6.47 1.42 1.46
N ILE A 76 7.36 0.52 1.90
CA ILE A 76 8.47 0.86 2.82
C ILE A 76 9.45 1.84 2.15
N GLN A 77 9.76 1.66 0.87
CA GLN A 77 10.62 2.58 0.12
C GLN A 77 9.98 3.97 0.01
N GLN A 78 8.67 4.04 -0.30
CA GLN A 78 7.93 5.29 -0.35
C GLN A 78 7.87 5.97 1.03
N MET A 79 7.62 5.20 2.09
CA MET A 79 7.65 5.71 3.47
C MET A 79 8.99 6.36 3.81
N LYS A 80 10.10 5.73 3.44
CA LYS A 80 11.44 6.29 3.70
C LYS A 80 11.67 7.61 2.95
N LYS A 81 11.18 7.70 1.72
CA LYS A 81 11.38 8.87 0.84
C LYS A 81 10.40 10.00 1.17
N TYR A 82 9.12 9.70 1.27
CA TYR A 82 8.05 10.70 1.35
C TYR A 82 7.45 10.87 2.75
N LYS A 83 7.88 10.05 3.72
CA LYS A 83 7.43 10.09 5.13
C LYS A 83 5.95 9.70 5.33
N ILE A 84 5.33 9.11 4.33
CA ILE A 84 3.97 8.56 4.43
C ILE A 84 4.09 7.14 5.03
N PRO A 85 3.37 6.77 6.11
CA PRO A 85 3.44 5.43 6.67
C PRO A 85 3.13 4.34 5.64
N ALA A 86 3.98 3.30 5.56
CA ALA A 86 3.80 2.21 4.59
C ALA A 86 2.44 1.50 4.69
N SER A 87 1.89 1.41 5.91
CA SER A 87 0.54 0.87 6.15
C SER A 87 -0.56 1.69 5.49
N ILE A 88 -0.41 3.02 5.48
CA ILE A 88 -1.37 3.93 4.83
C ILE A 88 -1.31 3.74 3.31
N ILE A 89 -0.11 3.73 2.73
CA ILE A 89 0.07 3.51 1.28
C ILE A 89 -0.54 2.17 0.85
N LEU A 90 -0.30 1.10 1.62
CA LEU A 90 -0.87 -0.22 1.33
C LEU A 90 -2.39 -0.22 1.48
N ALA A 91 -2.93 0.38 2.55
CA ALA A 91 -4.37 0.42 2.79
C ALA A 91 -5.10 1.18 1.69
N GLN A 92 -4.63 2.36 1.31
CA GLN A 92 -5.20 3.14 0.22
C GLN A 92 -5.16 2.36 -1.10
N GLY A 93 -4.00 1.83 -1.48
CA GLY A 93 -3.89 1.04 -2.71
C GLY A 93 -4.80 -0.20 -2.73
N MET A 94 -5.01 -0.87 -1.58
CA MET A 94 -5.94 -1.99 -1.47
C MET A 94 -7.39 -1.56 -1.65
N VAL A 95 -7.79 -0.46 -1.02
CA VAL A 95 -9.17 0.04 -1.09
C VAL A 95 -9.48 0.51 -2.50
N GLU A 96 -8.67 1.42 -3.04
CA GLU A 96 -8.89 2.07 -4.33
C GLU A 96 -8.83 1.10 -5.53
N SER A 97 -8.03 0.04 -5.42
CA SER A 97 -7.88 -0.92 -6.51
C SER A 97 -8.59 -2.26 -6.29
N ALA A 98 -9.37 -2.41 -5.22
CA ALA A 98 -9.86 -3.72 -4.77
C ALA A 98 -8.72 -4.75 -4.68
N SER A 99 -7.61 -4.36 -4.06
CA SER A 99 -6.36 -5.13 -3.98
C SER A 99 -5.80 -5.52 -5.36
N GLY A 100 -5.87 -4.60 -6.33
CA GLY A 100 -5.35 -4.76 -7.69
C GLY A 100 -6.29 -5.48 -8.65
N SER A 101 -7.55 -5.75 -8.26
CA SER A 101 -8.51 -6.51 -9.07
C SER A 101 -9.63 -5.66 -9.68
N SER A 102 -9.71 -4.36 -9.40
CA SER A 102 -10.71 -3.49 -10.02
C SER A 102 -10.47 -3.34 -11.53
N ASN A 103 -11.53 -3.10 -12.28
CA ASN A 103 -11.44 -2.91 -13.73
C ASN A 103 -10.50 -1.76 -14.11
N LEU A 104 -10.53 -0.66 -13.33
CA LEU A 104 -9.63 0.47 -13.54
C LEU A 104 -8.17 0.05 -13.31
N ALA A 105 -7.86 -0.60 -12.18
CA ALA A 105 -6.51 -1.05 -11.87
C ALA A 105 -5.95 -2.02 -12.94
N LEU A 106 -6.76 -2.97 -13.40
CA LEU A 106 -6.36 -3.94 -14.42
C LEU A 106 -6.07 -3.30 -15.78
N LYS A 107 -6.86 -2.30 -16.19
CA LYS A 107 -6.73 -1.64 -17.50
C LYS A 107 -5.65 -0.55 -17.51
N SER A 108 -5.40 0.08 -16.36
CA SER A 108 -4.58 1.30 -16.29
C SER A 108 -3.33 1.18 -15.39
N ASN A 109 -3.18 0.11 -14.61
CA ASN A 109 -2.19 0.00 -13.53
C ASN A 109 -2.30 1.14 -12.50
N ASN A 110 -3.45 1.80 -12.43
CA ASN A 110 -3.72 2.88 -11.50
C ASN A 110 -4.37 2.30 -10.23
N HIS A 111 -3.56 2.05 -9.23
CA HIS A 111 -3.99 1.42 -7.98
C HIS A 111 -4.50 2.43 -6.94
N PHE A 112 -4.48 3.71 -7.25
CA PHE A 112 -4.85 4.79 -6.32
C PHE A 112 -5.97 5.70 -6.87
N GLY A 113 -6.60 5.32 -7.98
CA GLY A 113 -7.68 6.11 -8.55
C GLY A 113 -7.28 7.52 -8.98
N ILE A 114 -6.02 7.73 -9.38
CA ILE A 114 -5.52 9.08 -9.70
C ILE A 114 -6.16 9.58 -11.00
N LYS A 115 -6.95 10.64 -10.88
CA LYS A 115 -7.61 11.28 -12.02
C LYS A 115 -6.62 12.12 -12.85
N CYS A 116 -6.94 12.34 -14.14
CA CYS A 116 -6.18 13.25 -14.97
C CYS A 116 -6.45 14.69 -14.53
N HIS A 117 -5.45 15.39 -14.00
CA HIS A 117 -5.51 16.82 -13.83
C HIS A 117 -5.06 17.52 -15.12
N GLN A 118 -5.28 18.83 -15.21
CA GLN A 118 -5.00 19.62 -16.43
C GLN A 118 -3.56 19.49 -16.94
N GLU A 119 -2.61 19.23 -16.04
CA GLU A 119 -1.18 19.11 -16.33
C GLU A 119 -0.76 17.73 -16.83
N TRP A 120 -1.64 16.71 -16.70
CA TRP A 120 -1.28 15.35 -17.09
C TRP A 120 -1.10 15.19 -18.60
N ARG A 121 0.12 14.84 -19.03
CA ARG A 121 0.50 14.61 -20.44
C ARG A 121 0.71 13.12 -20.77
N GLY A 122 0.56 12.23 -19.77
CA GLY A 122 0.74 10.79 -19.95
C GLY A 122 -0.47 10.09 -20.57
N LYS A 123 -0.40 8.75 -20.62
CA LYS A 123 -1.49 7.89 -21.13
C LYS A 123 -2.72 8.03 -20.23
N ARG A 124 -3.89 7.85 -20.84
CA ARG A 124 -5.20 8.03 -20.19
C ARG A 124 -6.08 6.80 -20.38
N VAL A 125 -7.03 6.62 -19.47
CA VAL A 125 -8.14 5.70 -19.58
C VAL A 125 -9.39 6.42 -19.04
N TYR A 126 -10.54 6.11 -19.61
CA TYR A 126 -11.82 6.67 -19.16
C TYR A 126 -12.60 5.58 -18.45
N HIS A 127 -13.19 5.93 -17.34
CA HIS A 127 -13.96 5.04 -16.48
C HIS A 127 -15.07 5.84 -15.79
N ASP A 128 -16.24 5.23 -15.62
CA ASP A 128 -17.34 5.84 -14.88
C ASP A 128 -17.04 5.74 -13.38
N ASP A 129 -17.03 6.89 -12.70
CA ASP A 129 -16.81 7.05 -11.27
C ASP A 129 -17.80 8.05 -10.72
N ASP A 130 -17.37 9.21 -10.19
CA ASP A 130 -18.28 10.29 -9.76
C ASP A 130 -19.07 10.86 -10.94
N GLU A 131 -18.42 10.93 -12.10
CA GLU A 131 -19.04 11.35 -13.35
C GLU A 131 -18.85 10.28 -14.43
N LYS A 132 -19.75 10.28 -15.42
CA LYS A 132 -19.66 9.38 -16.55
C LYS A 132 -18.45 9.76 -17.42
N GLY A 133 -17.55 8.80 -17.61
CA GLY A 133 -16.38 8.99 -18.46
C GLY A 133 -15.27 9.81 -17.83
N ASP A 134 -15.12 9.76 -16.51
CA ASP A 134 -14.00 10.37 -15.81
C ASP A 134 -12.64 9.93 -16.35
N CYS A 135 -11.72 10.87 -16.46
CA CYS A 135 -10.37 10.62 -16.95
C CYS A 135 -9.44 10.19 -15.82
N PHE A 136 -8.82 9.01 -15.97
CA PHE A 136 -7.81 8.48 -15.05
C PHE A 136 -6.44 8.34 -15.72
N ARG A 137 -5.37 8.54 -14.93
CA ARG A 137 -4.00 8.32 -15.38
C ARG A 137 -3.77 6.83 -15.66
N LYS A 138 -3.07 6.53 -16.76
CA LYS A 138 -2.67 5.17 -17.11
C LYS A 138 -1.15 5.03 -17.03
N TYR A 139 -0.70 4.04 -16.27
CA TYR A 139 0.71 3.76 -16.02
C TYR A 139 1.18 2.49 -16.73
N ASN A 140 2.50 2.33 -16.86
CA ASN A 140 3.07 1.10 -17.41
C ASN A 140 3.16 0.00 -16.33
N SER A 141 3.09 0.38 -15.05
CA SER A 141 3.10 -0.55 -13.92
C SER A 141 2.40 0.05 -12.69
N PRO A 142 1.92 -0.80 -11.74
CA PRO A 142 1.41 -0.33 -10.45
C PRO A 142 2.45 0.42 -9.61
N ILE A 143 3.74 0.17 -9.84
CA ILE A 143 4.84 0.87 -9.16
C ILE A 143 4.82 2.36 -9.52
N GLU A 144 4.55 2.69 -10.79
CA GLU A 144 4.48 4.08 -11.25
C GLU A 144 3.31 4.81 -10.58
N SER A 145 2.13 4.18 -10.47
CA SER A 145 1.00 4.78 -9.78
C SER A 145 1.25 4.99 -8.28
N SER A 146 1.98 4.07 -7.62
CA SER A 146 2.35 4.23 -6.22
C SER A 146 3.35 5.38 -6.00
N LYS A 147 4.27 5.58 -6.92
CA LYS A 147 5.21 6.71 -6.87
C LYS A 147 4.48 8.03 -7.06
N ASP A 148 3.64 8.11 -8.09
CA ASP A 148 2.85 9.29 -8.40
C ASP A 148 1.94 9.68 -7.23
N HIS A 149 1.26 8.70 -6.61
CA HIS A 149 0.48 8.89 -5.39
C HIS A 149 1.28 9.47 -4.21
N SER A 150 2.55 9.08 -4.07
CA SER A 150 3.39 9.56 -2.97
C SER A 150 4.04 10.92 -3.24
N GLU A 151 3.95 11.43 -4.46
CA GLU A 151 4.47 12.74 -4.89
C GLU A 151 3.42 13.86 -4.77
N PHE A 152 2.15 13.50 -4.52
CA PHE A 152 1.09 14.44 -4.17
C PHE A 152 1.26 14.93 -2.73
#